data_a107c3bc0df66b5e865b9cf8b0656e00
#
_entry.id   a107c3bc0df66b5e865b9cf8b0656e00
#
_cell.length_a   1.000
_cell.length_b   1.000
_cell.length_c   1.000
_cell.angle_alpha   90.00
_cell.angle_beta   90.00
_cell.angle_gamma   90.00
#
_symmetry.space_group_name_H-M   'P 1'
#
loop_
_entity.id
_entity.type
_entity.pdbx_description
1 polymer ?
#
loop_
_entity_poly.entity_id
_entity_poly.type
_entity_poly.pdbx_seq_one_letter_code
_entity_poly.pdbx_strand_id
1 'polypeptide(L)'
;MTGVERHDVLVVLGTGLFAAAEQLGAEAPPVDLTTLPWFSRFTGPGHRPEAWSVGLEGRRTLVVAGRLHLYEGRSPAEVVHLVRTAIATGVGVVILTCSAGAVDPALSPGDVVAIRDHLNLTGTSPLVGVAADGPTGTRHVDMTDAWSPRLRALAHAVTPLAEGVYAQTVGPQLETPAEIRMLAALGADVVGMSTVPEAIAARHLGAEVLGLAVVTNAAAGSGPGGLDVAEIVRVASGSVPVLAKTVAGVVRALGETGASGETGTAGADG
;
A
#
# COMPACT_ATOMS: atom_id res chain seq x y z
N MET A 1 -6.31 -12.83 15.92
CA MET A 1 -6.67 -12.63 14.51
C MET A 1 -6.43 -13.92 13.72
N THR A 2 -5.23 -14.23 13.30
CA THR A 2 -4.91 -15.42 12.46
C THR A 2 -4.45 -16.64 13.27
N GLY A 3 -4.45 -16.61 14.60
CA GLY A 3 -3.80 -17.61 15.46
C GLY A 3 -2.26 -17.53 15.48
N VAL A 4 -1.68 -16.58 14.75
CA VAL A 4 -0.24 -16.31 14.71
C VAL A 4 0.04 -15.07 15.57
N GLU A 5 0.98 -15.19 16.51
CA GLU A 5 1.26 -14.14 17.49
C GLU A 5 1.88 -12.88 16.86
N ARG A 6 2.66 -13.04 15.78
CA ARG A 6 3.38 -11.94 15.15
C ARG A 6 3.49 -12.13 13.64
N HIS A 7 3.39 -11.02 12.89
CA HIS A 7 3.75 -10.91 11.49
C HIS A 7 4.88 -9.90 11.31
N ASP A 8 5.73 -10.11 10.32
CA ASP A 8 6.86 -9.23 9.99
C ASP A 8 6.46 -8.21 8.92
N VAL A 9 5.58 -8.63 8.00
CA VAL A 9 5.15 -7.85 6.84
C VAL A 9 3.63 -7.82 6.77
N LEU A 10 3.07 -6.65 6.44
CA LEU A 10 1.68 -6.47 6.01
C LEU A 10 1.65 -6.21 4.50
N VAL A 11 0.82 -6.92 3.77
CA VAL A 11 0.49 -6.64 2.36
C VAL A 11 -0.99 -6.31 2.26
N VAL A 12 -1.32 -5.10 1.80
CA VAL A 12 -2.70 -4.65 1.57
C VAL A 12 -2.97 -4.64 0.08
N LEU A 13 -3.90 -5.48 -0.38
CA LEU A 13 -4.28 -5.60 -1.78
C LEU A 13 -5.37 -4.57 -2.13
N GLY A 14 -5.16 -3.86 -3.25
CA GLY A 14 -6.09 -2.86 -3.76
C GLY A 14 -7.19 -3.44 -4.66
N THR A 15 -8.00 -2.55 -5.22
CA THR A 15 -9.08 -2.87 -6.15
C THR A 15 -8.58 -3.74 -7.31
N GLY A 16 -9.27 -4.85 -7.58
CA GLY A 16 -8.93 -5.78 -8.66
C GLY A 16 -7.71 -6.69 -8.41
N LEU A 17 -7.01 -6.54 -7.28
CA LEU A 17 -5.77 -7.25 -6.98
C LEU A 17 -5.95 -8.46 -6.05
N PHE A 18 -7.21 -8.82 -5.74
CA PHE A 18 -7.53 -9.94 -4.84
C PHE A 18 -6.82 -11.25 -5.20
N ALA A 19 -6.74 -11.59 -6.48
CA ALA A 19 -6.09 -12.82 -6.94
C ALA A 19 -4.59 -12.90 -6.60
N ALA A 20 -3.95 -11.78 -6.23
CA ALA A 20 -2.57 -11.81 -5.74
C ALA A 20 -2.44 -12.54 -4.41
N ALA A 21 -3.50 -12.62 -3.59
CA ALA A 21 -3.46 -13.35 -2.33
C ALA A 21 -3.10 -14.83 -2.55
N GLU A 22 -3.74 -15.49 -3.51
CA GLU A 22 -3.46 -16.89 -3.87
C GLU A 22 -2.02 -17.06 -4.36
N GLN A 23 -1.53 -16.16 -5.24
CA GLN A 23 -0.15 -16.20 -5.72
C GLN A 23 0.89 -15.92 -4.63
N LEU A 24 0.49 -15.27 -3.54
CA LEU A 24 1.31 -15.03 -2.36
C LEU A 24 1.20 -16.17 -1.31
N GLY A 25 0.47 -17.26 -1.61
CA GLY A 25 0.38 -18.44 -0.75
C GLY A 25 -0.82 -18.44 0.21
N ALA A 26 -1.87 -17.69 -0.07
CA ALA A 26 -3.10 -17.69 0.71
C ALA A 26 -3.96 -18.93 0.41
N GLU A 27 -3.54 -20.10 0.88
CA GLU A 27 -4.22 -21.39 0.65
C GLU A 27 -5.25 -21.74 1.75
N ALA A 28 -5.02 -21.27 2.98
CA ALA A 28 -5.92 -21.54 4.11
C ALA A 28 -7.21 -20.70 4.01
N PRO A 29 -8.31 -21.09 4.68
CA PRO A 29 -9.48 -20.24 4.79
C PRO A 29 -9.12 -18.89 5.39
N PRO A 30 -9.65 -17.77 4.84
CA PRO A 30 -9.38 -16.44 5.35
C PRO A 30 -10.00 -16.21 6.73
N VAL A 31 -9.41 -15.29 7.47
CA VAL A 31 -10.05 -14.67 8.64
C VAL A 31 -10.93 -13.53 8.14
N ASP A 32 -12.22 -13.56 8.50
CA ASP A 32 -13.12 -12.43 8.28
C ASP A 32 -12.81 -11.33 9.31
N LEU A 33 -12.27 -10.22 8.82
CA LEU A 33 -11.91 -9.08 9.65
C LEU A 33 -13.11 -8.42 10.34
N THR A 34 -14.33 -8.56 9.78
CA THR A 34 -15.54 -7.99 10.40
C THR A 34 -15.91 -8.66 11.71
N THR A 35 -15.34 -9.82 12.01
CA THR A 35 -15.49 -10.50 13.32
C THR A 35 -14.62 -9.88 14.41
N LEU A 36 -13.72 -8.98 14.07
CA LEU A 36 -12.81 -8.33 15.00
C LEU A 36 -13.36 -6.98 15.46
N PRO A 37 -13.09 -6.57 16.70
CA PRO A 37 -13.49 -5.27 17.20
C PRO A 37 -12.98 -4.13 16.32
N TRP A 38 -13.85 -3.15 16.04
CA TRP A 38 -13.53 -1.91 15.30
C TRP A 38 -13.23 -2.10 13.80
N PHE A 39 -13.28 -3.32 13.28
CA PHE A 39 -13.17 -3.55 11.84
C PHE A 39 -14.54 -3.43 11.18
N SER A 40 -14.65 -2.54 10.22
CA SER A 40 -15.86 -2.36 9.40
C SER A 40 -15.76 -3.19 8.11
N ARG A 41 -16.93 -3.49 7.52
CA ARG A 41 -16.99 -4.10 6.19
C ARG A 41 -16.42 -3.14 5.14
N PHE A 42 -15.59 -3.65 4.24
CA PHE A 42 -15.15 -2.93 3.05
C PHE A 42 -16.27 -2.90 2.02
N THR A 43 -16.54 -1.75 1.43
CA THR A 43 -17.62 -1.58 0.44
C THR A 43 -17.10 -1.18 -0.93
N GLY A 44 -15.81 -0.91 -1.05
CA GLY A 44 -15.17 -0.62 -2.33
C GLY A 44 -15.23 -1.81 -3.30
N PRO A 45 -15.32 -1.57 -4.63
CA PRO A 45 -15.38 -2.62 -5.63
C PRO A 45 -14.21 -3.60 -5.52
N GLY A 46 -14.48 -4.91 -5.48
CA GLY A 46 -13.45 -5.95 -5.42
C GLY A 46 -12.71 -6.06 -4.09
N HIS A 47 -13.10 -5.31 -3.06
CA HIS A 47 -12.53 -5.44 -1.72
C HIS A 47 -13.30 -6.47 -0.88
N ARG A 48 -12.57 -7.27 -0.11
CA ARG A 48 -13.11 -8.24 0.83
C ARG A 48 -12.45 -8.05 2.18
N PRO A 49 -13.19 -8.09 3.30
CA PRO A 49 -12.64 -7.99 4.64
C PRO A 49 -11.98 -9.31 5.07
N GLU A 50 -11.13 -9.84 4.23
CA GLU A 50 -10.48 -11.14 4.38
C GLU A 50 -8.98 -10.99 4.57
N ALA A 51 -8.41 -11.76 5.49
CA ALA A 51 -6.98 -11.75 5.78
C ALA A 51 -6.42 -13.16 5.90
N TRP A 52 -5.17 -13.35 5.46
CA TRP A 52 -4.42 -14.60 5.56
C TRP A 52 -3.10 -14.35 6.26
N SER A 53 -2.71 -15.31 7.11
CA SER A 53 -1.34 -15.43 7.59
C SER A 53 -0.62 -16.41 6.69
N VAL A 54 0.37 -15.94 5.94
CA VAL A 54 1.13 -16.76 5.00
C VAL A 54 2.62 -16.77 5.37
N GLY A 55 3.28 -17.90 5.14
CA GLY A 55 4.72 -17.99 5.18
C GLY A 55 5.29 -17.63 3.81
N LEU A 56 5.53 -16.34 3.57
CA LEU A 56 6.06 -15.86 2.29
C LEU A 56 7.57 -15.69 2.39
N GLU A 57 8.32 -16.44 1.59
CA GLU A 57 9.80 -16.34 1.53
C GLU A 57 10.48 -16.34 2.91
N GLY A 58 10.02 -17.22 3.79
CA GLY A 58 10.56 -17.36 5.14
C GLY A 58 10.08 -16.30 6.16
N ARG A 59 9.24 -15.34 5.74
CA ARG A 59 8.67 -14.30 6.59
C ARG A 59 7.20 -14.55 6.87
N ARG A 60 6.77 -14.26 8.10
CA ARG A 60 5.34 -14.27 8.44
C ARG A 60 4.69 -13.01 7.88
N THR A 61 3.86 -13.20 6.86
CA THR A 61 3.22 -12.11 6.13
C THR A 61 1.72 -12.13 6.35
N LEU A 62 1.15 -10.99 6.74
CA LEU A 62 -0.29 -10.78 6.79
C LEU A 62 -0.73 -10.21 5.43
N VAL A 63 -1.49 -10.98 4.66
CA VAL A 63 -2.07 -10.55 3.38
C VAL A 63 -3.53 -10.19 3.61
N VAL A 64 -3.96 -9.01 3.18
CA VAL A 64 -5.32 -8.51 3.36
C VAL A 64 -5.93 -8.13 2.02
N ALA A 65 -7.14 -8.64 1.73
CA ALA A 65 -7.82 -8.50 0.44
C ALA A 65 -8.64 -7.21 0.33
N GLY A 66 -8.12 -6.09 0.78
CA GLY A 66 -8.80 -4.81 0.65
C GLY A 66 -8.52 -3.84 1.77
N ARG A 67 -9.23 -2.72 1.72
CA ARG A 67 -9.15 -1.62 2.69
C ARG A 67 -10.43 -0.82 2.74
N LEU A 68 -10.53 0.06 3.75
CA LEU A 68 -11.53 1.13 3.82
C LEU A 68 -11.03 2.37 3.07
N HIS A 69 -11.96 3.15 2.53
CA HIS A 69 -11.67 4.43 1.87
C HIS A 69 -12.42 5.59 2.54
N LEU A 70 -11.88 6.80 2.37
CA LEU A 70 -12.54 8.01 2.88
C LEU A 70 -13.90 8.24 2.22
N TYR A 71 -14.05 7.91 0.92
CA TYR A 71 -15.32 8.05 0.20
C TYR A 71 -16.43 7.11 0.71
N GLU A 72 -16.11 6.11 1.51
CA GLU A 72 -17.11 5.26 2.18
C GLU A 72 -17.73 5.94 3.41
N GLY A 73 -17.41 7.23 3.65
CA GLY A 73 -17.85 7.98 4.82
C GLY A 73 -17.10 7.62 6.10
N ARG A 74 -15.94 6.99 5.96
CA ARG A 74 -15.09 6.58 7.09
C ARG A 74 -14.17 7.71 7.53
N SER A 75 -13.97 7.81 8.84
CA SER A 75 -12.97 8.71 9.39
C SER A 75 -11.56 8.25 9.02
N PRO A 76 -10.58 9.15 8.96
CA PRO A 76 -9.18 8.76 8.75
C PRO A 76 -8.67 7.73 9.77
N ALA A 77 -9.17 7.77 11.01
CA ALA A 77 -8.81 6.81 12.05
C ALA A 77 -9.30 5.38 11.74
N GLU A 78 -10.53 5.24 11.19
CA GLU A 78 -11.06 3.95 10.74
C GLU A 78 -10.29 3.42 9.53
N VAL A 79 -9.97 4.28 8.56
CA VAL A 79 -9.21 3.90 7.35
C VAL A 79 -7.86 3.28 7.71
N VAL A 80 -7.16 3.82 8.70
CA VAL A 80 -5.83 3.34 9.09
C VAL A 80 -5.84 2.29 10.20
N HIS A 81 -7.02 1.87 10.68
CA HIS A 81 -7.14 0.94 11.81
C HIS A 81 -6.42 -0.39 11.55
N LEU A 82 -6.55 -0.94 10.35
CA LEU A 82 -5.85 -2.17 9.94
C LEU A 82 -4.33 -2.03 10.09
N VAL A 83 -3.76 -0.99 9.50
CA VAL A 83 -2.31 -0.76 9.50
C VAL A 83 -1.80 -0.55 10.92
N ARG A 84 -2.49 0.25 11.73
CA ARG A 84 -2.15 0.46 13.14
C ARG A 84 -2.18 -0.83 13.95
N THR A 85 -3.22 -1.65 13.76
CA THR A 85 -3.36 -2.93 14.46
C THR A 85 -2.25 -3.89 14.06
N ALA A 86 -1.93 -4.00 12.77
CA ALA A 86 -0.87 -4.86 12.28
C ALA A 86 0.50 -4.45 12.86
N ILE A 87 0.83 -3.16 12.84
CA ILE A 87 2.11 -2.66 13.39
C ILE A 87 2.18 -2.86 14.90
N ALA A 88 1.09 -2.65 15.63
CA ALA A 88 1.03 -2.92 17.07
C ALA A 88 1.31 -4.39 17.42
N THR A 89 1.11 -5.33 16.49
CA THR A 89 1.43 -6.76 16.66
C THR A 89 2.82 -7.13 16.13
N GLY A 90 3.64 -6.16 15.72
CA GLY A 90 5.05 -6.36 15.37
C GLY A 90 5.39 -6.28 13.88
N VAL A 91 4.47 -5.87 13.02
CA VAL A 91 4.77 -5.60 11.61
C VAL A 91 5.73 -4.41 11.50
N GLY A 92 6.87 -4.63 10.84
CA GLY A 92 7.88 -3.60 10.58
C GLY A 92 7.88 -3.08 9.15
N VAL A 93 7.28 -3.83 8.20
CA VAL A 93 7.21 -3.46 6.79
C VAL A 93 5.77 -3.52 6.30
N VAL A 94 5.31 -2.46 5.66
CA VAL A 94 3.95 -2.34 5.10
C VAL A 94 4.06 -2.17 3.59
N ILE A 95 3.48 -3.09 2.83
CA ILE A 95 3.38 -3.03 1.37
C ILE A 95 1.93 -2.68 1.02
N LEU A 96 1.73 -1.48 0.48
CA LEU A 96 0.42 -0.97 0.07
C LEU A 96 0.31 -1.08 -1.45
N THR A 97 -0.68 -1.81 -1.93
CA THR A 97 -0.97 -1.85 -3.36
C THR A 97 -2.28 -1.14 -3.67
N CYS A 98 -2.38 -0.50 -4.82
CA CYS A 98 -3.61 0.18 -5.24
C CYS A 98 -3.75 0.19 -6.77
N SER A 99 -4.96 0.45 -7.24
CA SER A 99 -5.23 0.88 -8.61
C SER A 99 -5.16 2.41 -8.70
N ALA A 100 -4.68 2.93 -9.82
CA ALA A 100 -4.53 4.36 -10.05
C ALA A 100 -4.78 4.72 -11.53
N GLY A 101 -5.21 5.96 -11.78
CA GLY A 101 -5.24 6.57 -13.10
C GLY A 101 -3.88 7.19 -13.45
N ALA A 102 -3.42 7.06 -14.70
CA ALA A 102 -2.22 7.73 -15.17
C ALA A 102 -2.47 9.22 -15.43
N VAL A 103 -1.75 10.08 -14.72
CA VAL A 103 -1.66 11.52 -14.98
C VAL A 103 -0.52 11.80 -15.96
N ASP A 104 0.61 11.11 -15.79
CA ASP A 104 1.72 11.12 -16.75
C ASP A 104 1.34 10.32 -18.01
N PRO A 105 1.35 10.95 -19.21
CA PRO A 105 1.03 10.26 -20.46
C PRO A 105 2.05 9.20 -20.90
N ALA A 106 3.22 9.13 -20.26
CA ALA A 106 4.20 8.07 -20.50
C ALA A 106 3.79 6.73 -19.86
N LEU A 107 2.86 6.75 -18.89
CA LEU A 107 2.36 5.55 -18.21
C LEU A 107 1.17 4.96 -18.96
N SER A 108 1.12 3.64 -19.02
CA SER A 108 0.09 2.87 -19.73
C SER A 108 -0.67 1.93 -18.79
N PRO A 109 -1.95 1.63 -19.08
CA PRO A 109 -2.69 0.61 -18.35
C PRO A 109 -1.95 -0.73 -18.32
N GLY A 110 -1.78 -1.28 -17.12
CA GLY A 110 -0.99 -2.49 -16.84
C GLY A 110 0.38 -2.20 -16.22
N ASP A 111 0.89 -0.97 -16.31
CA ASP A 111 2.14 -0.60 -15.64
C ASP A 111 2.00 -0.67 -14.12
N VAL A 112 3.08 -1.08 -13.45
CA VAL A 112 3.21 -1.03 -12.01
C VAL A 112 4.19 0.08 -11.66
N VAL A 113 3.74 1.06 -10.89
CA VAL A 113 4.51 2.23 -10.47
C VAL A 113 4.89 2.08 -9.00
N ALA A 114 6.18 2.14 -8.69
CA ALA A 114 6.65 2.28 -7.32
C ALA A 114 6.42 3.73 -6.87
N ILE A 115 5.62 3.93 -5.85
CA ILE A 115 5.32 5.27 -5.32
C ILE A 115 6.57 5.79 -4.62
N ARG A 116 7.14 6.90 -5.14
CA ARG A 116 8.32 7.56 -4.55
C ARG A 116 7.97 8.71 -3.61
N ASP A 117 6.80 9.33 -3.83
CA ASP A 117 6.29 10.46 -3.04
C ASP A 117 4.78 10.60 -3.23
N HIS A 118 4.13 11.49 -2.48
CA HIS A 118 2.69 11.70 -2.60
C HIS A 118 2.24 13.15 -2.40
N LEU A 119 1.09 13.46 -2.99
CA LEU A 119 0.29 14.65 -2.72
C LEU A 119 -0.98 14.24 -1.96
N ASN A 120 -1.11 14.65 -0.70
CA ASN A 120 -2.32 14.42 0.08
C ASN A 120 -3.34 15.54 -0.18
N LEU A 121 -4.26 15.31 -1.09
CA LEU A 121 -5.32 16.26 -1.45
C LEU A 121 -6.67 15.93 -0.79
N THR A 122 -6.66 15.09 0.25
CA THR A 122 -7.87 14.68 0.98
C THR A 122 -8.39 15.75 1.95
N GLY A 123 -7.60 16.77 2.24
CA GLY A 123 -7.93 17.79 3.25
C GLY A 123 -7.90 17.27 4.69
N THR A 124 -7.41 16.06 4.93
CA THR A 124 -7.35 15.43 6.26
C THR A 124 -6.07 14.65 6.50
N SER A 125 -5.85 14.25 7.76
CA SER A 125 -4.73 13.39 8.16
C SER A 125 -5.18 12.43 9.27
N PRO A 126 -4.70 11.18 9.27
CA PRO A 126 -4.99 10.22 10.33
C PRO A 126 -4.31 10.58 11.67
N LEU A 127 -3.46 11.60 11.69
CA LEU A 127 -2.77 12.07 12.90
C LEU A 127 -3.48 13.23 13.59
N VAL A 128 -4.55 13.78 13.00
CA VAL A 128 -5.36 14.83 13.67
C VAL A 128 -5.97 14.25 14.94
N GLY A 129 -5.72 14.91 16.08
CA GLY A 129 -6.20 14.47 17.40
C GLY A 129 -5.40 13.33 18.04
N VAL A 130 -4.37 12.78 17.37
CA VAL A 130 -3.50 11.75 17.95
C VAL A 130 -2.53 12.41 18.94
N ALA A 131 -2.39 11.79 20.13
CA ALA A 131 -1.44 12.25 21.14
C ALA A 131 0.02 12.05 20.71
N ALA A 132 0.95 12.77 21.35
CA ALA A 132 2.39 12.72 21.02
C ALA A 132 3.12 11.55 21.72
N ASP A 133 2.41 10.46 22.02
CA ASP A 133 2.90 9.31 22.79
C ASP A 133 3.17 8.06 21.92
N GLY A 134 3.24 8.24 20.59
CA GLY A 134 3.60 7.18 19.66
C GLY A 134 5.08 6.74 19.79
N PRO A 135 5.49 5.66 19.12
CA PRO A 135 6.84 5.10 19.20
C PRO A 135 7.95 6.10 18.87
N THR A 136 7.65 7.11 18.06
CA THR A 136 8.58 8.19 17.70
C THR A 136 8.67 9.30 18.75
N GLY A 137 7.80 9.29 19.77
CA GLY A 137 7.76 10.31 20.83
C GLY A 137 7.44 11.72 20.33
N THR A 138 6.97 11.87 19.10
CA THR A 138 6.66 13.18 18.49
C THR A 138 5.32 13.17 17.78
N ARG A 139 4.65 14.31 17.80
CA ARG A 139 3.45 14.55 17.00
C ARG A 139 3.79 14.87 15.54
N HIS A 140 4.98 15.37 15.30
CA HIS A 140 5.46 15.75 13.97
C HIS A 140 6.29 14.61 13.38
N VAL A 141 5.79 14.02 12.30
CA VAL A 141 6.42 12.88 11.63
C VAL A 141 7.16 13.38 10.39
N ASP A 142 8.43 13.00 10.27
CA ASP A 142 9.18 13.26 9.05
C ASP A 142 8.67 12.34 7.93
N MET A 143 8.17 12.96 6.86
CA MET A 143 7.61 12.31 5.68
C MET A 143 8.56 12.35 4.48
N THR A 144 9.81 12.82 4.64
CA THR A 144 10.80 12.93 3.54
C THR A 144 10.98 11.58 2.82
N ASP A 145 11.13 10.50 3.59
CA ASP A 145 11.21 9.13 3.07
C ASP A 145 9.96 8.33 3.45
N ALA A 146 8.78 8.92 3.27
CA ALA A 146 7.50 8.26 3.57
C ALA A 146 7.38 6.91 2.86
N TRP A 147 7.83 6.85 1.62
CA TRP A 147 7.93 5.65 0.79
C TRP A 147 9.40 5.22 0.76
N SER A 148 9.73 4.15 1.47
CA SER A 148 11.11 3.72 1.74
C SER A 148 11.96 3.60 0.47
N PRO A 149 13.05 4.39 0.31
CA PRO A 149 13.98 4.25 -0.81
C PRO A 149 14.60 2.84 -0.87
N ARG A 150 14.86 2.24 0.30
CA ARG A 150 15.39 0.88 0.40
C ARG A 150 14.42 -0.14 -0.18
N LEU A 151 13.14 -0.09 0.19
CA LEU A 151 12.14 -1.03 -0.32
C LEU A 151 11.87 -0.83 -1.82
N ARG A 152 11.90 0.40 -2.31
CA ARG A 152 11.80 0.69 -3.75
C ARG A 152 12.99 0.11 -4.52
N ALA A 153 14.20 0.26 -4.02
CA ALA A 153 15.39 -0.35 -4.63
C ALA A 153 15.29 -1.89 -4.68
N LEU A 154 14.78 -2.53 -3.62
CA LEU A 154 14.51 -3.97 -3.63
C LEU A 154 13.45 -4.35 -4.67
N ALA A 155 12.38 -3.57 -4.80
CA ALA A 155 11.35 -3.81 -5.80
C ALA A 155 11.90 -3.69 -7.23
N HIS A 156 12.71 -2.67 -7.51
CA HIS A 156 13.40 -2.50 -8.80
C HIS A 156 14.36 -3.64 -9.15
N ALA A 157 15.06 -4.19 -8.15
CA ALA A 157 15.93 -5.34 -8.35
C ALA A 157 15.17 -6.62 -8.79
N VAL A 158 13.89 -6.73 -8.41
CA VAL A 158 13.02 -7.86 -8.79
C VAL A 158 12.35 -7.63 -10.15
N THR A 159 11.87 -6.42 -10.39
CA THR A 159 11.09 -6.07 -11.59
C THR A 159 11.41 -4.61 -11.97
N PRO A 160 11.77 -4.33 -13.23
CA PRO A 160 11.84 -2.94 -13.69
C PRO A 160 10.47 -2.27 -13.53
N LEU A 161 10.42 -1.21 -12.73
CA LEU A 161 9.20 -0.45 -12.42
C LEU A 161 9.39 1.00 -12.84
N ALA A 162 8.32 1.70 -13.20
CA ALA A 162 8.31 3.15 -13.17
C ALA A 162 8.30 3.64 -11.72
N GLU A 163 8.81 4.84 -11.46
CA GLU A 163 8.60 5.54 -10.18
C GLU A 163 7.74 6.78 -10.40
N GLY A 164 6.87 7.09 -9.45
CA GLY A 164 5.98 8.23 -9.60
C GLY A 164 5.48 8.84 -8.29
N VAL A 165 5.01 10.08 -8.40
CA VAL A 165 4.29 10.80 -7.34
C VAL A 165 2.82 10.42 -7.40
N TYR A 166 2.28 9.93 -6.29
CA TYR A 166 0.88 9.54 -6.17
C TYR A 166 0.06 10.68 -5.58
N ALA A 167 -0.92 11.20 -6.33
CA ALA A 167 -1.91 12.13 -5.80
C ALA A 167 -3.09 11.37 -5.20
N GLN A 168 -3.43 11.63 -3.94
CA GLN A 168 -4.65 11.10 -3.35
C GLN A 168 -5.75 12.15 -3.32
N THR A 169 -6.88 11.83 -3.95
CA THR A 169 -8.17 12.52 -3.83
C THR A 169 -9.10 11.75 -2.89
N VAL A 170 -10.23 12.34 -2.54
CA VAL A 170 -11.25 11.65 -1.71
C VAL A 170 -12.10 10.70 -2.55
N GLY A 171 -12.53 11.11 -3.73
CA GLY A 171 -13.54 10.40 -4.51
C GLY A 171 -14.96 10.52 -3.88
N PRO A 172 -15.92 9.65 -4.23
CA PRO A 172 -15.83 8.52 -5.18
C PRO A 172 -15.88 8.92 -6.66
N GLN A 173 -16.17 10.20 -6.98
CA GLN A 173 -16.12 10.68 -8.35
C GLN A 173 -14.66 10.64 -8.86
N LEU A 174 -14.49 10.28 -10.11
CA LEU A 174 -13.22 10.42 -10.81
C LEU A 174 -12.99 11.90 -11.16
N GLU A 175 -11.73 12.24 -11.37
CA GLU A 175 -11.30 13.60 -11.62
C GLU A 175 -11.83 14.12 -12.96
N THR A 176 -12.13 15.41 -13.02
CA THR A 176 -12.39 16.12 -14.27
C THR A 176 -11.10 16.35 -15.07
N PRO A 177 -11.17 16.61 -16.39
CA PRO A 177 -9.97 16.97 -17.15
C PRO A 177 -9.22 18.22 -16.62
N ALA A 178 -9.93 19.14 -15.95
CA ALA A 178 -9.31 20.31 -15.33
C ALA A 178 -8.53 19.93 -14.06
N GLU A 179 -9.08 19.04 -13.23
CA GLU A 179 -8.41 18.50 -12.05
C GLU A 179 -7.17 17.69 -12.46
N ILE A 180 -7.24 16.89 -13.53
CA ILE A 180 -6.07 16.16 -14.04
C ILE A 180 -4.95 17.12 -14.48
N ARG A 181 -5.29 18.21 -15.20
CA ARG A 181 -4.27 19.22 -15.54
C ARG A 181 -3.67 19.89 -14.29
N MET A 182 -4.48 20.13 -13.25
CA MET A 182 -3.99 20.64 -11.98
C MET A 182 -3.04 19.63 -11.32
N LEU A 183 -3.40 18.36 -11.25
CA LEU A 183 -2.55 17.31 -10.68
C LEU A 183 -1.21 17.19 -11.43
N ALA A 184 -1.23 17.22 -12.76
CA ALA A 184 -0.01 17.24 -13.57
C ALA A 184 0.86 18.47 -13.27
N ALA A 185 0.25 19.66 -13.14
CA ALA A 185 0.97 20.89 -12.80
C ALA A 185 1.58 20.86 -11.38
N LEU A 186 0.98 20.10 -10.45
CA LEU A 186 1.51 19.85 -9.11
C LEU A 186 2.59 18.75 -9.09
N GLY A 187 2.86 18.08 -10.20
CA GLY A 187 3.88 17.05 -10.33
C GLY A 187 3.41 15.65 -9.97
N ALA A 188 2.10 15.37 -10.02
CA ALA A 188 1.58 14.01 -9.87
C ALA A 188 1.79 13.21 -11.16
N ASP A 189 2.17 11.95 -11.01
CA ASP A 189 2.32 10.98 -12.09
C ASP A 189 1.13 10.03 -12.16
N VAL A 190 0.53 9.69 -11.00
CA VAL A 190 -0.67 8.84 -10.88
C VAL A 190 -1.64 9.42 -9.84
N VAL A 191 -2.93 9.09 -9.98
CA VAL A 191 -3.99 9.53 -9.07
C VAL A 191 -4.85 8.39 -8.61
N GLY A 192 -5.27 8.43 -7.33
CA GLY A 192 -6.20 7.46 -6.75
C GLY A 192 -6.79 7.93 -5.42
N MET A 193 -7.46 7.02 -4.70
CA MET A 193 -8.30 7.37 -3.54
C MET A 193 -7.91 6.62 -2.26
N SER A 194 -6.66 6.13 -2.16
CA SER A 194 -6.22 5.28 -1.05
C SER A 194 -4.73 5.46 -0.73
N THR A 195 -4.19 4.65 0.18
CA THR A 195 -2.77 4.47 0.52
C THR A 195 -2.10 5.57 1.34
N VAL A 196 -2.35 6.85 1.07
CA VAL A 196 -1.64 7.95 1.75
C VAL A 196 -1.93 8.01 3.26
N PRO A 197 -3.18 7.93 3.75
CA PRO A 197 -3.44 7.85 5.18
C PRO A 197 -2.77 6.64 5.84
N GLU A 198 -2.78 5.50 5.16
CA GLU A 198 -2.13 4.27 5.62
C GLU A 198 -0.62 4.44 5.73
N ALA A 199 0.02 5.06 4.73
CA ALA A 199 1.45 5.37 4.74
C ALA A 199 1.81 6.36 5.87
N ILE A 200 1.01 7.41 6.07
CA ILE A 200 1.20 8.37 7.16
C ILE A 200 1.13 7.66 8.52
N ALA A 201 0.13 6.79 8.73
CA ALA A 201 -0.02 6.05 9.98
C ALA A 201 1.12 5.04 10.19
N ALA A 202 1.57 4.37 9.13
CA ALA A 202 2.69 3.43 9.20
C ALA A 202 4.00 4.13 9.57
N ARG A 203 4.29 5.26 8.94
CA ARG A 203 5.48 6.09 9.26
C ARG A 203 5.44 6.63 10.68
N HIS A 204 4.28 7.10 11.15
CA HIS A 204 4.10 7.53 12.54
C HIS A 204 4.45 6.43 13.55
N LEU A 205 4.18 5.18 13.21
CA LEU A 205 4.46 4.01 14.06
C LEU A 205 5.83 3.38 13.79
N GLY A 206 6.68 4.00 12.94
CA GLY A 206 8.05 3.57 12.70
C GLY A 206 8.22 2.45 11.67
N ALA A 207 7.15 2.05 10.95
CA ALA A 207 7.26 1.04 9.92
C ALA A 207 7.80 1.63 8.61
N GLU A 208 8.51 0.80 7.82
CA GLU A 208 8.86 1.12 6.44
C GLU A 208 7.68 0.84 5.50
N VAL A 209 7.50 1.69 4.49
CA VAL A 209 6.38 1.57 3.55
C VAL A 209 6.88 1.44 2.12
N LEU A 210 6.34 0.47 1.39
CA LEU A 210 6.41 0.35 -0.06
C LEU A 210 5.02 0.57 -0.65
N GLY A 211 4.89 1.49 -1.60
CA GLY A 211 3.66 1.68 -2.38
C GLY A 211 3.84 1.15 -3.81
N LEU A 212 2.90 0.35 -4.27
CA LEU A 212 2.85 -0.16 -5.65
C LEU A 212 1.48 0.18 -6.24
N ALA A 213 1.46 1.14 -7.17
CA ALA A 213 0.25 1.55 -7.87
C ALA A 213 0.17 0.84 -9.23
N VAL A 214 -0.91 0.13 -9.49
CA VAL A 214 -1.22 -0.43 -10.82
C VAL A 214 -1.99 0.61 -11.60
N VAL A 215 -1.45 1.05 -12.73
CA VAL A 215 -2.13 1.93 -13.67
C VAL A 215 -3.25 1.15 -14.33
N THR A 216 -4.50 1.58 -14.14
CA THR A 216 -5.68 0.88 -14.68
C THR A 216 -6.28 1.58 -15.88
N ASN A 217 -6.03 2.87 -16.01
CA ASN A 217 -6.60 3.72 -17.06
C ASN A 217 -5.76 4.98 -17.26
N ALA A 218 -5.83 5.59 -18.42
CA ALA A 218 -5.41 6.97 -18.59
C ALA A 218 -6.35 7.89 -17.80
N ALA A 219 -5.83 8.94 -17.19
CA ALA A 219 -6.65 9.90 -16.45
C ALA A 219 -7.61 10.66 -17.39
N ALA A 220 -8.66 11.25 -16.83
CA ALA A 220 -9.70 11.93 -17.59
C ALA A 220 -9.13 13.02 -18.51
N GLY A 221 -9.56 13.01 -19.79
CA GLY A 221 -9.11 13.95 -20.82
C GLY A 221 -7.84 13.52 -21.54
N SER A 222 -7.20 12.40 -21.17
CA SER A 222 -6.01 11.87 -21.83
C SER A 222 -6.29 10.70 -22.80
N GLY A 223 -7.56 10.28 -22.94
CA GLY A 223 -7.98 9.18 -23.80
C GLY A 223 -9.44 9.28 -24.25
N PRO A 224 -9.91 8.39 -25.14
CA PRO A 224 -11.31 8.37 -25.56
C PRO A 224 -12.19 7.93 -24.40
N GLY A 225 -13.07 8.79 -23.99
CA GLY A 225 -14.32 8.70 -23.23
C GLY A 225 -14.44 7.68 -22.09
N GLY A 226 -15.27 7.98 -21.11
CA GLY A 226 -15.92 7.11 -20.10
C GLY A 226 -15.07 6.04 -19.42
N LEU A 227 -14.78 6.22 -18.13
CA LEU A 227 -14.11 5.18 -17.32
C LEU A 227 -15.16 4.16 -16.84
N ASP A 228 -14.89 2.87 -17.10
CA ASP A 228 -15.69 1.75 -16.61
C ASP A 228 -14.98 1.05 -15.45
N VAL A 229 -15.65 0.93 -14.32
CA VAL A 229 -15.12 0.23 -13.13
C VAL A 229 -14.78 -1.24 -13.44
N ALA A 230 -15.56 -1.90 -14.31
CA ALA A 230 -15.27 -3.28 -14.70
C ALA A 230 -13.94 -3.37 -15.48
N GLU A 231 -13.65 -2.39 -16.32
CA GLU A 231 -12.38 -2.30 -17.03
C GLU A 231 -11.20 -2.04 -16.09
N ILE A 232 -11.36 -1.15 -15.11
CA ILE A 232 -10.37 -0.90 -14.05
C ILE A 232 -10.02 -2.22 -13.34
N VAL A 233 -11.02 -2.98 -12.92
CA VAL A 233 -10.80 -4.28 -12.24
C VAL A 233 -10.13 -5.29 -13.19
N ARG A 234 -10.51 -5.33 -14.46
CA ARG A 234 -9.94 -6.24 -15.46
C ARG A 234 -8.44 -5.96 -15.68
N VAL A 235 -8.08 -4.69 -15.86
CA VAL A 235 -6.68 -4.28 -16.07
C VAL A 235 -5.84 -4.57 -14.82
N ALA A 236 -6.35 -4.20 -13.63
CA ALA A 236 -5.68 -4.49 -12.37
C ALA A 236 -5.41 -6.00 -12.20
N SER A 237 -6.41 -6.84 -12.51
CA SER A 237 -6.27 -8.30 -12.43
C SER A 237 -5.21 -8.84 -13.39
N GLY A 238 -5.03 -8.24 -14.56
CA GLY A 238 -3.97 -8.58 -15.52
C GLY A 238 -2.55 -8.31 -14.99
N SER A 239 -2.40 -7.36 -14.07
CA SER A 239 -1.10 -7.00 -13.47
C SER A 239 -0.74 -7.83 -12.24
N VAL A 240 -1.64 -8.71 -11.77
CA VAL A 240 -1.43 -9.54 -10.57
C VAL A 240 -0.13 -10.37 -10.62
N PRO A 241 0.25 -11.04 -11.74
CA PRO A 241 1.49 -11.82 -11.75
C PRO A 241 2.76 -10.97 -11.51
N VAL A 242 2.83 -9.79 -12.12
CA VAL A 242 3.96 -8.86 -11.94
C VAL A 242 4.00 -8.34 -10.51
N LEU A 243 2.84 -7.95 -9.97
CA LEU A 243 2.70 -7.45 -8.61
C LEU A 243 3.10 -8.51 -7.57
N ALA A 244 2.55 -9.72 -7.67
CA ALA A 244 2.83 -10.81 -6.74
C ALA A 244 4.31 -11.21 -6.77
N LYS A 245 4.92 -11.31 -7.97
CA LYS A 245 6.36 -11.52 -8.13
C LYS A 245 7.18 -10.44 -7.43
N THR A 246 6.81 -9.17 -7.62
CA THR A 246 7.52 -8.04 -7.02
C THR A 246 7.42 -8.09 -5.50
N VAL A 247 6.21 -8.29 -4.95
CA VAL A 247 5.98 -8.40 -3.51
C VAL A 247 6.77 -9.56 -2.91
N ALA A 248 6.70 -10.77 -3.49
CA ALA A 248 7.43 -11.94 -3.01
C ALA A 248 8.95 -11.70 -3.04
N GLY A 249 9.47 -11.12 -4.13
CA GLY A 249 10.90 -10.81 -4.25
C GLY A 249 11.39 -9.79 -3.23
N VAL A 250 10.60 -8.74 -2.95
CA VAL A 250 10.90 -7.78 -1.88
C VAL A 250 10.93 -8.48 -0.52
N VAL A 251 9.92 -9.30 -0.21
CA VAL A 251 9.85 -10.03 1.08
C VAL A 251 11.04 -10.98 1.24
N ARG A 252 11.47 -11.68 0.18
CA ARG A 252 12.69 -12.50 0.18
C ARG A 252 13.92 -11.71 0.53
N ALA A 253 14.14 -10.57 -0.14
CA ALA A 253 15.31 -9.72 0.05
C ALA A 253 15.39 -9.11 1.47
N LEU A 254 14.25 -8.93 2.16
CA LEU A 254 14.24 -8.56 3.57
C LEU A 254 14.91 -9.60 4.47
N GLY A 255 14.90 -10.89 4.10
CA GLY A 255 15.56 -11.97 4.83
C GLY A 255 17.09 -11.91 4.70
N GLU A 256 17.58 -11.62 3.52
CA GLU A 256 19.01 -11.62 3.20
C GLU A 256 19.77 -10.47 3.88
N THR A 257 19.15 -9.30 4.01
CA THR A 257 19.75 -8.13 4.68
C THR A 257 19.81 -8.25 6.21
N GLY A 258 18.98 -9.10 6.83
CA GLY A 258 19.02 -9.37 8.27
C GLY A 258 20.12 -10.33 8.69
N ALA A 259 20.58 -11.21 7.81
CA ALA A 259 21.62 -12.20 8.12
C ALA A 259 23.06 -11.63 8.07
N SER A 260 23.26 -10.48 7.43
CA SER A 260 24.58 -9.84 7.30
C SER A 260 24.93 -8.89 8.44
N GLY A 261 24.02 -8.65 9.40
CA GLY A 261 24.20 -7.75 10.53
C GLY A 261 24.73 -8.38 11.83
N GLU A 262 24.76 -9.71 11.94
CA GLU A 262 25.13 -10.41 13.20
C GLU A 262 26.57 -10.96 13.28
N THR A 263 27.40 -10.70 12.29
CA THR A 263 28.82 -11.16 12.35
C THR A 263 29.78 -9.99 12.58
N GLY A 264 29.85 -9.48 13.79
CA GLY A 264 30.84 -8.43 14.06
C GLY A 264 30.89 -7.89 15.49
N THR A 265 30.92 -8.75 16.53
CA THR A 265 31.58 -8.41 17.79
C THR A 265 31.88 -9.69 18.58
N ALA A 266 33.00 -10.30 18.25
CA ALA A 266 33.65 -11.20 19.19
C ALA A 266 35.17 -10.98 19.04
N GLY A 267 35.79 -10.41 20.08
CA GLY A 267 37.22 -10.57 20.33
C GLY A 267 38.11 -9.37 20.10
N ALA A 268 38.38 -8.66 21.19
CA ALA A 268 39.72 -8.19 21.51
C ALA A 268 39.79 -7.95 23.01
N ASP A 269 40.10 -9.01 23.75
CA ASP A 269 40.83 -8.86 25.02
C ASP A 269 42.26 -8.40 24.69
N GLY A 270 42.76 -7.39 25.45
CA GLY A 270 44.12 -6.90 25.40
C GLY A 270 44.32 -5.78 26.41
#